data_c629daecc43bbfb5eb088b6e50bab19d
#
_entry.id   c629daecc43bbfb5eb088b6e50bab19d
#
_cell.length_a   1.000
_cell.length_b   1.000
_cell.length_c   1.000
_cell.angle_alpha   90.00
_cell.angle_beta   90.00
_cell.angle_gamma   90.00
#
_symmetry.space_group_name_H-M   'P 1'
#
loop_
_entity.id
_entity.type
_entity.pdbx_description
1 polymer ?
#
loop_
_entity_poly.entity_id
_entity_poly.type
_entity_poly.pdbx_seq_one_letter_code
_entity_poly.pdbx_strand_id
1 'polypeptide(L)'
;LTLSNDNTTPMLLQVWTDAGNIDASPDNSKTPLVALPPVFKMQPGELRTLRLLLSSRQQLATDRESLFWLNIYQIPPVTQDIKNHPRKLVLPLRLRLKILIRPTGLKAPTEAEEKKLRFIAKENTIRIVNPTSWYMSLTLTMDDKKSIGDIMVAPKTALDVPLTRSPTPGASINYAVINDSGNWRQYTAILEKYISKSDFIPEF
;
A
#
# COMPACT_ATOMS: atom_id res chain seq x y z
N LEU A 1 13.70 1.12 -10.24
CA LEU A 1 13.74 2.06 -9.13
C LEU A 1 15.18 2.53 -8.93
N THR A 2 15.40 3.85 -8.84
CA THR A 2 16.73 4.41 -8.55
C THR A 2 16.74 4.91 -7.11
N LEU A 3 17.81 4.59 -6.40
CA LEU A 3 18.11 5.05 -5.04
C LEU A 3 19.23 6.06 -5.09
N SER A 4 19.20 7.05 -4.21
CA SER A 4 20.26 8.02 -3.96
C SER A 4 20.77 7.92 -2.53
N ASN A 5 22.07 8.01 -2.33
CA ASN A 5 22.65 8.18 -1.01
C ASN A 5 23.02 9.64 -0.78
N ASP A 6 22.10 10.42 -0.26
CA ASP A 6 22.31 11.84 0.03
C ASP A 6 23.00 12.10 1.39
N ASN A 7 23.38 11.02 2.11
CA ASN A 7 24.15 11.15 3.35
C ASN A 7 25.64 11.38 3.05
N THR A 8 26.34 11.89 4.05
CA THR A 8 27.79 12.12 4.01
C THR A 8 28.61 10.85 4.31
N THR A 9 27.94 9.74 4.64
CA THR A 9 28.60 8.47 4.99
C THR A 9 28.13 7.35 4.06
N PRO A 10 28.98 6.33 3.80
CA PRO A 10 28.56 5.15 3.09
C PRO A 10 27.45 4.41 3.84
N MET A 11 26.55 3.74 3.12
CA MET A 11 25.52 2.90 3.69
C MET A 11 25.53 1.51 3.07
N LEU A 12 25.18 0.51 3.85
CA LEU A 12 24.90 -0.85 3.38
C LEU A 12 23.40 -1.02 3.27
N LEU A 13 22.94 -1.50 2.13
CA LEU A 13 21.53 -1.76 1.86
C LEU A 13 21.29 -3.25 1.64
N GLN A 14 20.24 -3.76 2.24
CA GLN A 14 19.69 -5.09 1.97
C GLN A 14 18.29 -4.95 1.42
N VAL A 15 17.98 -5.66 0.32
CA VAL A 15 16.72 -5.51 -0.41
C VAL A 15 16.09 -6.88 -0.63
N TRP A 16 14.80 -6.99 -0.33
CA TRP A 16 14.01 -8.21 -0.59
C TRP A 16 12.55 -7.87 -0.84
N THR A 17 11.78 -8.84 -1.30
CA THR A 17 10.33 -8.70 -1.50
C THR A 17 9.56 -9.62 -0.56
N ASP A 18 8.34 -9.24 -0.17
CA ASP A 18 7.42 -10.08 0.61
C ASP A 18 5.98 -10.01 0.08
N ALA A 19 5.14 -10.96 0.51
CA ALA A 19 3.74 -11.06 0.12
C ALA A 19 2.76 -10.48 1.17
N GLY A 20 3.23 -9.52 1.99
CA GLY A 20 2.40 -8.82 2.98
C GLY A 20 2.77 -9.08 4.44
N ASN A 21 3.63 -10.05 4.73
CA ASN A 21 4.12 -10.27 6.09
C ASN A 21 5.17 -9.21 6.46
N ILE A 22 4.86 -8.37 7.45
CA ILE A 22 5.78 -7.32 7.92
C ILE A 22 7.04 -7.89 8.58
N ASP A 23 6.96 -9.09 9.13
CA ASP A 23 8.09 -9.76 9.79
C ASP A 23 8.93 -10.62 8.82
N ALA A 24 8.59 -10.59 7.52
CA ALA A 24 9.37 -11.30 6.52
C ALA A 24 10.80 -10.78 6.45
N SER A 25 11.74 -11.71 6.44
CA SER A 25 13.17 -11.48 6.22
C SER A 25 13.59 -12.00 4.84
N PRO A 26 14.78 -11.64 4.35
CA PRO A 26 15.29 -12.18 3.09
C PRO A 26 15.30 -13.72 3.03
N ASP A 27 15.53 -14.38 4.17
CA ASP A 27 15.71 -15.84 4.24
C ASP A 27 14.38 -16.61 4.22
N ASN A 28 13.29 -15.98 4.70
CA ASN A 28 11.97 -16.63 4.80
C ASN A 28 10.93 -16.09 3.83
N SER A 29 11.29 -15.12 3.01
CA SER A 29 10.37 -14.53 2.03
C SER A 29 10.28 -15.39 0.76
N LYS A 30 9.05 -15.79 0.42
CA LYS A 30 8.74 -16.55 -0.80
C LYS A 30 7.80 -15.72 -1.67
N THR A 31 8.34 -15.09 -2.72
CA THR A 31 7.57 -14.34 -3.70
C THR A 31 8.06 -14.66 -5.11
N PRO A 32 7.23 -14.47 -6.14
CA PRO A 32 7.67 -14.59 -7.53
C PRO A 32 8.53 -13.40 -7.99
N LEU A 33 8.83 -12.45 -7.08
CA LEU A 33 9.62 -11.24 -7.37
C LEU A 33 11.01 -11.34 -6.77
N VAL A 34 12.01 -10.99 -7.55
CA VAL A 34 13.40 -10.90 -7.12
C VAL A 34 13.90 -9.47 -7.29
N ALA A 35 14.45 -8.90 -6.21
CA ALA A 35 15.11 -7.59 -6.25
C ALA A 35 16.63 -7.78 -6.46
N LEU A 36 17.21 -7.04 -7.39
CA LEU A 36 18.64 -7.10 -7.73
C LEU A 36 19.29 -5.72 -7.77
N PRO A 37 20.46 -5.56 -7.15
CA PRO A 37 21.17 -6.51 -6.29
C PRO A 37 20.50 -6.65 -4.92
N PRO A 38 20.57 -7.82 -4.25
CA PRO A 38 19.92 -8.02 -2.95
C PRO A 38 20.65 -7.36 -1.77
N VAL A 39 21.97 -7.20 -1.88
CA VAL A 39 22.82 -6.50 -0.90
C VAL A 39 23.88 -5.71 -1.64
N PHE A 40 24.06 -4.46 -1.23
CA PHE A 40 25.08 -3.58 -1.82
C PHE A 40 25.41 -2.40 -0.92
N LYS A 41 26.62 -1.86 -1.11
CA LYS A 41 27.08 -0.64 -0.48
C LYS A 41 26.88 0.54 -1.43
N MET A 42 26.46 1.68 -0.90
CA MET A 42 26.41 2.96 -1.63
C MET A 42 27.34 3.98 -0.99
N GLN A 43 28.15 4.63 -1.80
CA GLN A 43 28.98 5.75 -1.35
C GLN A 43 28.14 7.03 -1.26
N PRO A 44 28.61 8.06 -0.51
CA PRO A 44 27.99 9.39 -0.54
C PRO A 44 27.80 9.92 -1.97
N GLY A 45 26.61 10.43 -2.28
CA GLY A 45 26.24 10.93 -3.61
C GLY A 45 26.01 9.87 -4.69
N GLU A 46 26.15 8.58 -4.37
CA GLU A 46 25.96 7.52 -5.36
C GLU A 46 24.48 7.32 -5.70
N LEU A 47 24.22 7.14 -7.01
CA LEU A 47 22.93 6.68 -7.54
C LEU A 47 23.02 5.19 -7.89
N ARG A 48 22.05 4.42 -7.45
CA ARG A 48 21.99 2.99 -7.76
C ARG A 48 20.61 2.55 -8.22
N THR A 49 20.57 1.82 -9.33
CA THR A 49 19.32 1.26 -9.87
C THR A 49 19.08 -0.12 -9.32
N LEU A 50 17.91 -0.31 -8.72
CA LEU A 50 17.34 -1.62 -8.37
C LEU A 50 16.49 -2.16 -9.52
N ARG A 51 16.68 -3.42 -9.86
CA ARG A 51 15.84 -4.15 -10.80
C ARG A 51 14.91 -5.09 -10.04
N LEU A 52 13.64 -5.08 -10.43
CA LEU A 52 12.65 -6.04 -9.95
C LEU A 52 12.35 -7.00 -11.10
N LEU A 53 12.62 -8.27 -10.88
CA LEU A 53 12.38 -9.33 -11.85
C LEU A 53 11.23 -10.21 -11.39
N LEU A 54 10.27 -10.44 -12.27
CA LEU A 54 9.18 -11.39 -12.05
C LEU A 54 9.62 -12.74 -12.59
N SER A 55 9.87 -13.71 -11.70
CA SER A 55 10.37 -15.04 -12.04
C SER A 55 9.28 -15.97 -12.59
N SER A 56 8.03 -15.80 -12.15
CA SER A 56 6.88 -16.60 -12.59
C SER A 56 5.58 -15.82 -12.47
N ARG A 57 4.65 -16.07 -13.39
CA ARG A 57 3.27 -15.56 -13.33
C ARG A 57 2.25 -16.62 -12.90
N GLN A 58 2.66 -17.87 -12.68
CA GLN A 58 1.75 -18.99 -12.44
C GLN A 58 0.87 -18.83 -11.18
N GLN A 59 1.37 -18.12 -10.17
CA GLN A 59 0.67 -17.91 -8.91
C GLN A 59 -0.03 -16.54 -8.84
N LEU A 60 0.04 -15.74 -9.91
CA LEU A 60 -0.60 -14.43 -9.96
C LEU A 60 -2.03 -14.54 -10.47
N ALA A 61 -2.90 -13.68 -9.94
CA ALA A 61 -4.25 -13.55 -10.48
C ALA A 61 -4.21 -13.09 -11.95
N THR A 62 -5.10 -13.64 -12.77
CA THR A 62 -5.18 -13.31 -14.20
C THR A 62 -6.22 -12.23 -14.51
N ASP A 63 -7.09 -11.92 -13.53
CA ASP A 63 -8.25 -11.03 -13.66
C ASP A 63 -8.15 -9.74 -12.82
N ARG A 64 -7.08 -9.60 -12.01
CA ARG A 64 -6.91 -8.48 -11.08
C ARG A 64 -5.45 -8.28 -10.70
N GLU A 65 -5.14 -7.14 -10.10
CA GLU A 65 -3.82 -6.85 -9.54
C GLU A 65 -3.45 -7.80 -8.41
N SER A 66 -2.15 -8.08 -8.31
CA SER A 66 -1.51 -8.77 -7.18
C SER A 66 -0.59 -7.80 -6.45
N LEU A 67 -0.61 -7.82 -5.12
CA LEU A 67 0.21 -6.95 -4.26
C LEU A 67 1.38 -7.71 -3.67
N PHE A 68 2.56 -7.13 -3.79
CA PHE A 68 3.77 -7.49 -3.06
C PHE A 68 4.40 -6.25 -2.45
N TRP A 69 5.44 -6.46 -1.65
CA TRP A 69 6.16 -5.39 -0.99
C TRP A 69 7.65 -5.49 -1.28
N LEU A 70 8.27 -4.36 -1.60
CA LEU A 70 9.70 -4.19 -1.68
C LEU A 70 10.18 -3.63 -0.34
N ASN A 71 11.12 -4.31 0.28
CA ASN A 71 11.78 -3.86 1.49
C ASN A 71 13.18 -3.38 1.13
N ILE A 72 13.54 -2.21 1.62
CA ILE A 72 14.86 -1.62 1.52
C ILE A 72 15.32 -1.33 2.94
N TYR A 73 16.25 -2.12 3.42
CA TYR A 73 16.77 -2.05 4.78
C TYR A 73 18.15 -1.40 4.77
N GLN A 74 18.24 -0.25 5.41
CA GLN A 74 19.48 0.49 5.53
C GLN A 74 20.16 0.07 6.84
N ILE A 75 21.39 -0.46 6.70
CA ILE A 75 22.25 -0.81 7.81
C ILE A 75 23.28 0.31 7.96
N PRO A 76 23.20 1.12 9.02
CA PRO A 76 24.14 2.23 9.22
C PRO A 76 25.54 1.70 9.53
N PRO A 77 26.60 2.38 9.07
CA PRO A 77 27.97 1.98 9.36
C PRO A 77 28.28 2.15 10.85
N VAL A 78 29.01 1.22 11.44
CA VAL A 78 29.60 1.37 12.76
C VAL A 78 30.89 2.17 12.62
N THR A 79 30.83 3.48 12.86
CA THR A 79 31.99 4.38 12.80
C THR A 79 32.77 4.38 14.13
N GLN A 80 34.03 4.83 14.10
CA GLN A 80 34.82 4.99 15.33
C GLN A 80 34.17 6.00 16.29
N ASP A 81 33.53 7.02 15.77
CA ASP A 81 32.77 8.00 16.54
C ASP A 81 31.62 7.34 17.34
N ILE A 82 30.92 6.37 16.75
CA ILE A 82 29.88 5.60 17.45
C ILE A 82 30.49 4.72 18.55
N LYS A 83 31.65 4.11 18.29
CA LYS A 83 32.35 3.31 19.30
C LYS A 83 32.83 4.13 20.50
N ASN A 84 33.24 5.36 20.25
CA ASN A 84 33.76 6.27 21.31
C ASN A 84 32.62 7.00 22.07
N HIS A 85 31.40 6.96 21.57
CA HIS A 85 30.23 7.62 22.18
C HIS A 85 29.14 6.60 22.48
N PRO A 86 29.20 5.83 23.56
CA PRO A 86 28.25 4.75 23.87
C PRO A 86 26.80 5.20 24.08
N ARG A 87 26.54 6.51 24.18
CA ARG A 87 25.18 7.08 24.27
C ARG A 87 24.60 7.45 22.92
N LYS A 88 25.31 7.21 21.82
CA LYS A 88 24.82 7.52 20.47
C LYS A 88 23.90 6.42 19.99
N LEU A 89 22.65 6.75 19.75
CA LEU A 89 21.66 5.82 19.21
C LEU A 89 21.82 5.71 17.68
N VAL A 90 21.97 4.49 17.19
CA VAL A 90 22.02 4.19 15.76
C VAL A 90 20.75 3.40 15.40
N LEU A 91 19.90 4.01 14.57
CA LEU A 91 18.63 3.40 14.15
C LEU A 91 18.75 2.91 12.71
N PRO A 92 18.55 1.61 12.46
CA PRO A 92 18.36 1.12 11.10
C PRO A 92 17.01 1.62 10.55
N LEU A 93 16.97 1.92 9.27
CA LEU A 93 15.75 2.32 8.57
C LEU A 93 15.30 1.19 7.63
N ARG A 94 14.04 0.81 7.72
CA ARG A 94 13.40 -0.07 6.74
C ARG A 94 12.32 0.70 5.99
N LEU A 95 12.55 0.92 4.73
CA LEU A 95 11.55 1.47 3.81
C LEU A 95 10.79 0.30 3.17
N ARG A 96 9.46 0.39 3.15
CA ARG A 96 8.59 -0.64 2.58
C ARG A 96 7.67 -0.04 1.52
N LEU A 97 7.84 -0.46 0.26
CA LEU A 97 7.11 0.05 -0.89
C LEU A 97 6.17 -1.01 -1.47
N LYS A 98 4.98 -0.61 -1.87
CA LYS A 98 4.02 -1.48 -2.54
C LYS A 98 4.46 -1.75 -3.98
N ILE A 99 4.34 -3.01 -4.43
CA ILE A 99 4.52 -3.42 -5.82
C ILE A 99 3.20 -4.01 -6.29
N LEU A 100 2.56 -3.33 -7.24
CA LEU A 100 1.32 -3.80 -7.87
C LEU A 100 1.68 -4.46 -9.20
N ILE A 101 1.33 -5.73 -9.36
CA ILE A 101 1.53 -6.47 -10.61
C ILE A 101 0.18 -6.64 -11.29
N ARG A 102 0.08 -6.11 -12.50
CA ARG A 102 -1.10 -6.24 -13.36
C ARG A 102 -0.97 -7.45 -14.28
N PRO A 103 -2.05 -8.21 -14.49
CA PRO A 103 -2.09 -9.20 -15.53
C PRO A 103 -2.03 -8.55 -16.91
N THR A 104 -1.60 -9.31 -17.89
CA THR A 104 -1.54 -8.85 -19.28
C THR A 104 -2.94 -8.41 -19.75
N GLY A 105 -3.02 -7.22 -20.36
CA GLY A 105 -4.27 -6.64 -20.84
C GLY A 105 -5.01 -5.75 -19.83
N LEU A 106 -4.71 -5.83 -18.53
CA LEU A 106 -5.30 -4.90 -17.55
C LEU A 106 -4.55 -3.57 -17.58
N LYS A 107 -5.18 -2.53 -18.12
CA LYS A 107 -4.63 -1.16 -18.18
C LYS A 107 -4.70 -0.48 -16.82
N ALA A 108 -4.15 0.74 -16.71
CA ALA A 108 -4.32 1.60 -15.54
C ALA A 108 -5.81 1.89 -15.26
N PRO A 109 -6.23 2.00 -13.99
CA PRO A 109 -7.61 2.34 -13.66
C PRO A 109 -7.94 3.76 -14.16
N THR A 110 -9.13 3.90 -14.70
CA THR A 110 -9.70 5.20 -15.09
C THR A 110 -10.48 5.80 -13.93
N GLU A 111 -10.84 7.09 -14.06
CA GLU A 111 -11.76 7.72 -13.09
C GLU A 111 -13.09 6.98 -12.97
N ALA A 112 -13.59 6.41 -14.07
CA ALA A 112 -14.82 5.63 -14.05
C ALA A 112 -14.68 4.36 -13.18
N GLU A 113 -13.49 3.75 -13.14
CA GLU A 113 -13.22 2.60 -12.28
C GLU A 113 -13.08 3.03 -10.81
N GLU A 114 -12.40 4.14 -10.54
CA GLU A 114 -12.23 4.69 -9.19
C GLU A 114 -13.58 5.10 -8.56
N LYS A 115 -14.53 5.58 -9.38
CA LYS A 115 -15.90 5.93 -8.96
C LYS A 115 -16.81 4.72 -8.68
N LYS A 116 -16.37 3.49 -8.98
CA LYS A 116 -17.11 2.27 -8.63
C LYS A 116 -16.98 1.88 -7.16
N LEU A 117 -16.10 2.52 -6.41
CA LEU A 117 -16.01 2.32 -4.97
C LEU A 117 -17.36 2.65 -4.31
N ARG A 118 -17.82 1.77 -3.42
CA ARG A 118 -19.05 1.97 -2.66
C ARG A 118 -18.72 2.09 -1.18
N PHE A 119 -19.43 2.98 -0.51
CA PHE A 119 -19.24 3.30 0.90
C PHE A 119 -20.53 3.04 1.64
N ILE A 120 -20.51 2.10 2.60
CA ILE A 120 -21.68 1.63 3.32
C ILE A 120 -21.51 1.96 4.79
N ALA A 121 -22.47 2.68 5.37
CA ALA A 121 -22.53 2.98 6.79
C ALA A 121 -22.94 1.73 7.56
N LYS A 122 -22.08 1.23 8.46
CA LYS A 122 -22.32 0.04 9.25
C LYS A 122 -21.84 0.28 10.68
N GLU A 123 -22.78 0.37 11.66
CA GLU A 123 -22.45 0.61 13.06
C GLU A 123 -21.43 1.77 13.23
N ASN A 124 -20.27 1.50 13.79
CA ASN A 124 -19.16 2.46 13.97
C ASN A 124 -18.07 2.28 12.89
N THR A 125 -18.44 1.82 11.70
CA THR A 125 -17.50 1.62 10.59
C THR A 125 -18.08 2.15 9.29
N ILE A 126 -17.20 2.48 8.35
CA ILE A 126 -17.56 2.58 6.93
C ILE A 126 -17.00 1.34 6.24
N ARG A 127 -17.88 0.55 5.66
CA ARG A 127 -17.49 -0.54 4.78
C ARG A 127 -17.23 0.02 3.38
N ILE A 128 -16.00 -0.10 2.92
CA ILE A 128 -15.59 0.29 1.57
C ILE A 128 -15.57 -0.96 0.72
N VAL A 129 -16.40 -1.00 -0.32
CA VAL A 129 -16.46 -2.11 -1.28
C VAL A 129 -15.73 -1.70 -2.55
N ASN A 130 -14.74 -2.49 -2.93
CA ASN A 130 -14.01 -2.34 -4.18
C ASN A 130 -14.42 -3.47 -5.15
N PRO A 131 -15.34 -3.24 -6.09
CA PRO A 131 -15.75 -4.25 -7.06
C PRO A 131 -14.77 -4.39 -8.24
N THR A 132 -13.76 -3.54 -8.30
CA THR A 132 -12.84 -3.42 -9.44
C THR A 132 -11.73 -4.46 -9.43
N SER A 133 -10.91 -4.49 -10.47
CA SER A 133 -9.74 -5.36 -10.60
C SER A 133 -8.45 -4.74 -10.06
N TRP A 134 -8.48 -3.53 -9.51
CA TRP A 134 -7.31 -2.81 -9.02
C TRP A 134 -7.34 -2.64 -7.51
N TYR A 135 -6.15 -2.58 -6.90
CA TYR A 135 -6.01 -2.07 -5.54
C TYR A 135 -6.33 -0.57 -5.52
N MET A 136 -7.19 -0.15 -4.61
CA MET A 136 -7.52 1.27 -4.44
C MET A 136 -6.90 1.77 -3.15
N SER A 137 -5.83 2.61 -3.28
CA SER A 137 -5.25 3.34 -2.15
C SER A 137 -5.92 4.69 -2.05
N LEU A 138 -6.54 4.99 -0.90
CA LEU A 138 -7.37 6.17 -0.75
C LEU A 138 -7.30 6.80 0.63
N THR A 139 -7.76 8.04 0.71
CA THR A 139 -8.07 8.74 1.95
C THR A 139 -9.55 9.07 1.98
N LEU A 140 -10.15 9.10 3.17
CA LEU A 140 -11.51 9.57 3.41
C LEU A 140 -11.48 10.90 4.15
N THR A 141 -12.36 11.81 3.79
CA THR A 141 -12.59 13.06 4.52
C THR A 141 -14.06 13.18 4.83
N MET A 142 -14.39 13.24 6.11
CA MET A 142 -15.76 13.40 6.61
C MET A 142 -16.10 14.88 6.84
N ASP A 143 -17.37 15.17 7.13
CA ASP A 143 -17.90 16.54 7.31
C ASP A 143 -17.17 17.35 8.39
N ASP A 144 -16.60 16.71 9.40
CA ASP A 144 -15.76 17.33 10.44
C ASP A 144 -14.33 17.67 9.97
N LYS A 145 -14.04 17.55 8.67
CA LYS A 145 -12.73 17.71 8.04
C LYS A 145 -11.64 16.77 8.57
N LYS A 146 -12.02 15.76 9.35
CA LYS A 146 -11.09 14.73 9.79
C LYS A 146 -10.79 13.78 8.62
N SER A 147 -9.54 13.70 8.25
CA SER A 147 -9.07 12.79 7.22
C SER A 147 -8.59 11.47 7.82
N ILE A 148 -9.01 10.36 7.23
CA ILE A 148 -8.52 9.01 7.52
C ILE A 148 -7.68 8.59 6.32
N GLY A 149 -6.38 8.44 6.52
CA GLY A 149 -5.42 8.05 5.48
C GLY A 149 -5.06 6.57 5.51
N ASP A 150 -4.10 6.21 4.66
CA ASP A 150 -3.50 4.87 4.54
C ASP A 150 -4.50 3.72 4.34
N ILE A 151 -5.63 4.01 3.71
CA ILE A 151 -6.63 3.01 3.38
C ILE A 151 -6.24 2.37 2.05
N MET A 152 -6.18 1.03 2.02
CA MET A 152 -6.00 0.29 0.78
C MET A 152 -7.00 -0.86 0.73
N VAL A 153 -7.84 -0.86 -0.31
CA VAL A 153 -8.88 -1.89 -0.53
C VAL A 153 -8.46 -2.78 -1.69
N ALA A 154 -8.31 -4.07 -1.41
CA ALA A 154 -7.92 -5.05 -2.42
C ALA A 154 -9.03 -5.21 -3.50
N PRO A 155 -8.64 -5.65 -4.72
CA PRO A 155 -9.61 -5.88 -5.80
C PRO A 155 -10.66 -6.92 -5.40
N LYS A 156 -11.92 -6.65 -5.76
CA LYS A 156 -13.07 -7.55 -5.53
C LYS A 156 -13.28 -7.93 -4.05
N THR A 157 -12.94 -7.01 -3.15
CA THR A 157 -13.10 -7.18 -1.70
C THR A 157 -13.77 -5.99 -1.06
N ALA A 158 -13.99 -6.09 0.25
CA ALA A 158 -14.43 -4.99 1.09
C ALA A 158 -13.53 -4.86 2.32
N LEU A 159 -13.41 -3.64 2.82
CA LEU A 159 -12.66 -3.29 4.03
C LEU A 159 -13.56 -2.49 4.97
N ASP A 160 -13.62 -2.86 6.24
CA ASP A 160 -14.31 -2.09 7.27
C ASP A 160 -13.30 -1.13 7.93
N VAL A 161 -13.56 0.17 7.81
CA VAL A 161 -12.74 1.25 8.38
C VAL A 161 -13.42 1.74 9.67
N PRO A 162 -12.78 1.59 10.84
CA PRO A 162 -13.37 1.99 12.11
C PRO A 162 -13.45 3.53 12.21
N LEU A 163 -14.54 4.01 12.80
CA LEU A 163 -14.80 5.42 13.07
C LEU A 163 -15.00 5.66 14.56
N THR A 164 -14.74 6.90 14.98
CA THR A 164 -15.03 7.34 16.36
C THR A 164 -16.50 7.62 16.61
N ARG A 165 -17.30 7.79 15.55
CA ARG A 165 -18.76 8.02 15.57
C ARG A 165 -19.43 7.19 14.49
N SER A 166 -20.67 6.79 14.73
CA SER A 166 -21.48 6.09 13.73
C SER A 166 -21.72 6.98 12.51
N PRO A 167 -21.44 6.49 11.30
CA PRO A 167 -21.70 7.23 10.08
C PRO A 167 -23.21 7.27 9.80
N THR A 168 -23.69 8.41 9.29
CA THR A 168 -25.11 8.58 8.94
C THR A 168 -25.35 8.12 7.49
N PRO A 169 -26.20 7.12 7.25
CA PRO A 169 -26.62 6.77 5.90
C PRO A 169 -27.24 7.97 5.19
N GLY A 170 -26.91 8.15 3.91
CA GLY A 170 -27.32 9.30 3.11
C GLY A 170 -26.40 10.53 3.22
N ALA A 171 -25.49 10.55 4.19
CA ALA A 171 -24.48 11.63 4.28
C ALA A 171 -23.49 11.56 3.11
N SER A 172 -22.96 12.72 2.74
CA SER A 172 -21.90 12.84 1.74
C SER A 172 -20.55 12.50 2.36
N ILE A 173 -19.69 11.81 1.63
CA ILE A 173 -18.31 11.53 1.99
C ILE A 173 -17.40 11.93 0.83
N ASN A 174 -16.29 12.60 1.18
CA ASN A 174 -15.25 12.90 0.22
C ASN A 174 -14.13 11.87 0.32
N TYR A 175 -13.65 11.41 -0.81
CA TYR A 175 -12.49 10.51 -0.86
C TYR A 175 -11.53 10.92 -1.96
N ALA A 176 -10.28 10.60 -1.77
CA ALA A 176 -9.26 10.81 -2.79
C ALA A 176 -8.52 9.49 -3.04
N VAL A 177 -8.36 9.13 -4.30
CA VAL A 177 -7.63 7.93 -4.74
C VAL A 177 -6.31 8.35 -5.36
N ILE A 178 -5.21 7.69 -5.01
CA ILE A 178 -3.92 7.89 -5.65
C ILE A 178 -3.83 7.06 -6.92
N ASN A 179 -3.51 7.69 -8.05
CA ASN A 179 -3.36 7.03 -9.33
C ASN A 179 -1.92 6.53 -9.57
N ASP A 180 -1.67 5.87 -10.70
CA ASP A 180 -0.37 5.32 -11.07
C ASP A 180 0.75 6.37 -11.21
N SER A 181 0.39 7.62 -11.47
CA SER A 181 1.35 8.73 -11.56
C SER A 181 1.65 9.36 -10.19
N GLY A 182 1.06 8.84 -9.11
CA GLY A 182 1.22 9.38 -7.76
C GLY A 182 0.36 10.61 -7.46
N ASN A 183 -0.58 10.96 -8.33
CA ASN A 183 -1.46 12.10 -8.14
C ASN A 183 -2.78 11.68 -7.47
N TRP A 184 -3.28 12.52 -6.57
CA TRP A 184 -4.57 12.35 -5.93
C TRP A 184 -5.70 12.85 -6.82
N ARG A 185 -6.74 12.01 -7.02
CA ARG A 185 -8.01 12.38 -7.63
C ARG A 185 -9.09 12.40 -6.58
N GLN A 186 -9.83 13.50 -6.49
CA GLN A 186 -10.86 13.72 -5.47
C GLN A 186 -12.24 13.38 -6.02
N TYR A 187 -13.05 12.74 -5.18
CA TYR A 187 -14.40 12.32 -5.47
C TYR A 187 -15.31 12.54 -4.28
N THR A 188 -16.62 12.57 -4.55
CA THR A 188 -17.66 12.58 -3.54
C THR A 188 -18.58 11.38 -3.77
N ALA A 189 -18.97 10.72 -2.70
CA ALA A 189 -19.93 9.61 -2.71
C ALA A 189 -20.98 9.83 -1.61
N ILE A 190 -22.10 9.12 -1.73
CA ILE A 190 -23.13 9.07 -0.69
C ILE A 190 -22.94 7.76 0.09
N LEU A 191 -23.02 7.85 1.41
CA LEU A 191 -23.00 6.69 2.28
C LEU A 191 -24.30 5.87 2.14
N GLU A 192 -24.15 4.65 1.63
CA GLU A 192 -25.25 3.71 1.52
C GLU A 192 -25.66 3.16 2.89
N LYS A 193 -26.93 2.84 3.06
CA LYS A 193 -27.40 2.12 4.26
C LYS A 193 -26.93 0.67 4.20
N TYR A 194 -26.44 0.14 5.32
CA TYR A 194 -26.15 -1.29 5.44
C TYR A 194 -27.48 -2.06 5.44
N ILE A 195 -27.61 -3.02 4.53
CA ILE A 195 -28.74 -3.94 4.47
C ILE A 195 -28.21 -5.30 4.94
N SER A 196 -28.72 -5.77 6.07
CA SER A 196 -28.41 -7.11 6.58
C SER A 196 -29.07 -8.17 5.69
N LYS A 197 -28.48 -9.38 5.63
CA LYS A 197 -29.13 -10.51 4.95
C LYS A 197 -30.45 -10.88 5.57
N SER A 198 -30.68 -10.55 6.85
CA SER A 198 -31.97 -10.73 7.54
C SER A 198 -33.06 -9.75 7.11
N ASP A 199 -32.69 -8.63 6.47
CA ASP A 199 -33.63 -7.62 5.98
C ASP A 199 -34.18 -7.94 4.58
N PHE A 200 -33.68 -9.01 3.97
CA PHE A 200 -34.22 -9.52 2.72
C PHE A 200 -35.48 -10.38 3.04
N ILE A 201 -36.62 -9.72 3.16
CA ILE A 201 -37.92 -10.42 3.13
C ILE A 201 -38.19 -10.67 1.65
N PRO A 202 -38.23 -11.93 1.16
CA PRO A 202 -38.70 -12.16 -0.20
C PRO A 202 -40.19 -11.80 -0.23
N GLU A 203 -40.54 -10.78 -0.99
CA GLU A 203 -41.91 -10.56 -1.38
C GLU A 203 -42.36 -11.77 -2.23
N PHE A 204 -43.28 -12.57 -1.68
CA PHE A 204 -43.97 -13.64 -2.40
C PHE A 204 -45.13 -13.08 -3.20
#